data_80049f16ef6807532b835f10f78b7ed7
#
_entry.id   80049f16ef6807532b835f10f78b7ed7
#
_cell.length_a   1.000
_cell.length_b   1.000
_cell.length_c   1.000
_cell.angle_alpha   90.00
_cell.angle_beta   90.00
_cell.angle_gamma   90.00
#
_symmetry.space_group_name_H-M   'P 1'
#
loop_
_entity.id
_entity.type
_entity.pdbx_description
1 polymer ?
#
loop_
_entity_poly.entity_id
_entity_poly.type
_entity_poly.pdbx_seq_one_letter_code
_entity_poly.pdbx_strand_id
1 'polypeptide(L)' 'MPTISLFFGIIIRMFFDDHAPPHFHAQYGEFKAVLSIRDLRVIEGELPRRALELVCDWAELHKDDLLRNWDLCR' A
#
# COMPACT_ATOMS: atom_id res chain seq x y z
N MET A 1 12.06 8.34 -1.30
CA MET A 1 10.94 7.46 -0.98
C MET A 1 9.67 7.98 -1.60
N PRO A 2 9.19 7.35 -2.64
CA PRO A 2 8.06 7.89 -3.38
C PRO A 2 6.73 7.68 -2.68
N THR A 3 5.97 8.76 -2.60
CA THR A 3 4.56 8.69 -2.26
C THR A 3 3.82 8.42 -3.56
N ILE A 4 3.10 7.31 -3.63
CA ILE A 4 2.39 6.92 -4.84
C ILE A 4 1.04 7.61 -4.92
N SER A 5 0.37 7.74 -3.78
CA SER A 5 -0.96 8.33 -3.75
C SER A 5 -1.28 8.88 -2.37
N LEU A 6 -2.22 9.81 -2.36
CA LEU A 6 -2.74 10.42 -1.13
C LEU A 6 -4.24 10.64 -1.32
N PHE A 7 -5.07 10.03 -0.46
CA PHE A 7 -6.52 10.16 -0.53
C PHE A 7 -7.14 9.93 0.84
N PHE A 8 -8.17 10.70 1.17
CA PHE A 8 -8.88 10.60 2.44
C PHE A 8 -7.97 10.58 3.67
N GLY A 9 -6.81 11.30 3.58
CA GLY A 9 -5.84 11.30 4.67
C GLY A 9 -4.96 10.05 4.73
N ILE A 10 -5.07 9.17 3.74
CA ILE A 10 -4.28 7.95 3.66
C ILE A 10 -3.12 8.17 2.70
N ILE A 11 -1.92 7.84 3.12
CA ILE A 11 -0.70 7.99 2.31
C ILE A 11 -0.25 6.60 1.88
N ILE A 12 -0.09 6.41 0.57
CA ILE A 12 0.42 5.15 0.02
C ILE A 12 1.86 5.37 -0.43
N ARG A 13 2.76 4.51 0.04
CA ARG A 13 4.18 4.60 -0.29
C ARG A 13 4.72 3.25 -0.72
N MET A 14 5.78 3.29 -1.52
CA MET A 14 6.52 2.10 -1.91
C MET A 14 8.01 2.46 -1.82
N PHE A 15 8.80 1.56 -1.23
CA PHE A 15 10.21 1.83 -0.95
C PHE A 15 11.10 1.16 -1.98
N PHE A 16 12.26 1.77 -2.26
CA PHE A 16 13.27 1.17 -3.13
C PHE A 16 13.91 -0.03 -2.45
N ASP A 17 14.28 -1.03 -3.22
CA ASP A 17 15.00 -2.20 -2.76
C ASP A 17 14.26 -3.00 -1.69
N ASP A 18 12.94 -2.90 -1.69
CA ASP A 18 12.13 -3.69 -0.78
C ASP A 18 12.14 -5.17 -1.19
N HIS A 19 11.92 -6.02 -0.20
CA HIS A 19 11.93 -7.47 -0.40
C HIS A 19 10.59 -8.00 -0.90
N ALA A 20 10.64 -9.09 -1.68
CA ALA A 20 9.43 -9.80 -2.04
C ALA A 20 8.76 -10.38 -0.78
N PRO A 21 7.44 -10.56 -0.77
CA PRO A 21 6.52 -10.40 -1.89
C PRO A 21 6.20 -8.94 -2.20
N PRO A 22 5.64 -8.64 -3.40
CA PRO A 22 5.23 -7.28 -3.74
C PRO A 22 4.28 -6.71 -2.70
N HIS A 23 4.60 -5.54 -2.19
CA HIS A 23 3.80 -4.92 -1.15
C HIS A 23 3.90 -3.40 -1.22
N PHE A 24 2.97 -2.74 -0.53
CA PHE A 24 3.01 -1.29 -0.38
C PHE A 24 2.71 -0.93 1.06
N HIS A 25 3.04 0.29 1.41
CA HIS A 25 2.84 0.82 2.76
C HIS A 25 1.69 1.82 2.76
N ALA A 26 0.80 1.71 3.72
CA ALA A 26 -0.30 2.64 3.90
C ALA A 26 -0.20 3.26 5.28
N GLN A 27 -0.37 4.57 5.35
CA GLN A 27 -0.35 5.30 6.61
C GLN A 27 -1.59 6.16 6.75
N TYR A 28 -2.23 6.06 7.90
CA TYR A 28 -3.38 6.89 8.23
C TYR A 28 -3.20 7.41 9.66
N GLY A 29 -2.84 8.69 9.78
CA GLY A 29 -2.52 9.26 11.09
C GLY A 29 -1.36 8.51 11.73
N GLU A 30 -1.60 7.94 12.88
CA GLU A 30 -0.60 7.16 13.62
C GLU A 30 -0.53 5.71 13.18
N PHE A 31 -1.51 5.26 12.40
CA PHE A 31 -1.59 3.87 11.97
C PHE A 31 -0.78 3.64 10.72
N LYS A 32 -0.05 2.53 10.71
CA LYS A 32 0.74 2.12 9.55
C LYS A 32 0.53 0.64 9.31
N ALA A 33 0.42 0.27 8.05
CA ALA A 33 0.28 -1.12 7.67
C ALA A 33 1.02 -1.41 6.37
N VAL A 34 1.47 -2.64 6.23
CA VAL A 34 2.06 -3.15 5.00
C VAL A 34 1.06 -4.13 4.41
N LEU A 35 0.71 -3.94 3.15
CA LEU A 35 -0.28 -4.77 2.48
C LEU A 35 0.34 -5.45 1.26
N SER A 36 -0.02 -6.73 1.08
CA SER A 36 0.35 -7.47 -0.12
C SER A 36 -0.41 -6.92 -1.31
N ILE A 37 0.29 -6.66 -2.42
CA ILE A 37 -0.36 -6.18 -3.64
C ILE A 37 -1.24 -7.27 -4.26
N ARG A 38 -0.78 -8.51 -4.20
CA ARG A 38 -1.49 -9.62 -4.83
C ARG A 38 -2.75 -10.01 -4.08
N ASP A 39 -2.65 -10.13 -2.77
CA ASP A 39 -3.74 -10.62 -1.93
C ASP A 39 -4.55 -9.50 -1.29
N LEU A 40 -4.02 -8.29 -1.26
CA LEU A 40 -4.61 -7.12 -0.60
C LEU A 40 -4.89 -7.41 0.88
N ARG A 41 -3.96 -8.12 1.52
CA ARG A 41 -4.02 -8.47 2.94
C ARG A 41 -2.95 -7.73 3.70
N VAL A 42 -3.25 -7.40 4.95
CA VAL A 42 -2.28 -6.80 5.84
C VAL A 42 -1.24 -7.84 6.21
N ILE A 43 0.03 -7.54 5.89
CA ILE A 43 1.16 -8.39 6.25
C ILE A 43 1.70 -7.99 7.61
N GLU A 44 1.73 -6.68 7.88
CA GLU A 44 2.32 -6.14 9.09
C GLU A 44 1.62 -4.85 9.46
N GLY A 45 1.52 -4.58 10.76
CA GLY A 45 0.87 -3.37 11.24
C GLY A 45 -0.64 -3.45 11.24
N GLU A 46 -1.29 -2.30 11.35
CA GLU A 46 -2.76 -2.26 11.35
C GLU A 46 -3.28 -0.90 10.88
N LEU A 47 -4.51 -0.90 10.40
CA LEU A 47 -5.25 0.30 10.04
C LEU A 47 -6.64 0.20 10.65
N PRO A 48 -7.29 1.34 10.99
CA PRO A 48 -8.71 1.31 11.34
C PRO A 48 -9.50 0.66 10.21
N ARG A 49 -10.57 -0.03 10.57
CA ARG A 49 -11.37 -0.79 9.61
C ARG A 49 -11.77 0.03 8.39
N ARG A 50 -12.26 1.24 8.61
CA ARG A 50 -12.70 2.11 7.52
C ARG A 50 -11.57 2.48 6.58
N ALA A 51 -10.41 2.82 7.15
CA ALA A 51 -9.23 3.13 6.35
C ALA A 51 -8.78 1.92 5.55
N LEU A 52 -8.79 0.74 6.17
CA LEU A 52 -8.42 -0.49 5.49
C LEU A 52 -9.34 -0.78 4.30
N GLU A 53 -10.65 -0.61 4.48
CA GLU A 53 -11.61 -0.77 3.39
C GLU A 53 -11.31 0.16 2.22
N LEU A 54 -11.04 1.43 2.51
CA LEU A 54 -10.72 2.42 1.48
C LEU A 54 -9.43 2.07 0.74
N VAL A 55 -8.41 1.62 1.48
CA VAL A 55 -7.14 1.22 0.88
C VAL A 55 -7.32 0.01 -0.02
N CYS A 56 -8.05 -1.00 0.44
CA CYS A 56 -8.27 -2.21 -0.36
C CYS A 56 -9.07 -1.92 -1.63
N ASP A 57 -10.10 -1.10 -1.53
CA ASP A 57 -10.88 -0.70 -2.71
C ASP A 57 -10.02 0.05 -3.72
N TRP A 58 -9.22 1.00 -3.23
CA TRP A 58 -8.31 1.76 -4.09
C TRP A 58 -7.27 0.84 -4.73
N ALA A 59 -6.68 -0.06 -3.95
CA ALA A 59 -5.64 -0.95 -4.42
C ALA A 59 -6.16 -1.93 -5.47
N GLU A 60 -7.39 -2.39 -5.31
CA GLU A 60 -8.00 -3.28 -6.28
C GLU A 60 -8.14 -2.61 -7.65
N LEU A 61 -8.53 -1.33 -7.64
CA LEU A 61 -8.64 -0.55 -8.88
C LEU A 61 -7.29 -0.26 -9.52
N HIS A 62 -6.23 -0.18 -8.72
CA HIS A 62 -4.90 0.21 -9.19
C HIS A 62 -3.86 -0.90 -9.09
N LYS A 63 -4.31 -2.14 -9.03
CA LYS A 63 -3.42 -3.29 -8.83
C LYS A 63 -2.30 -3.37 -9.86
N ASP A 64 -2.63 -3.19 -11.13
CA ASP A 64 -1.63 -3.25 -12.20
C ASP A 64 -0.60 -2.13 -12.07
N ASP A 65 -1.06 -0.94 -11.71
CA ASP A 65 -0.15 0.19 -11.49
C ASP A 65 0.76 -0.05 -10.29
N LEU A 66 0.23 -0.66 -9.23
CA LEU A 66 1.01 -0.99 -8.06
C LEU A 66 2.11 -2.00 -8.38
N LEU A 67 1.77 -3.03 -9.15
CA LEU A 67 2.75 -4.03 -9.56
C LEU A 67 3.83 -3.42 -10.45
N ARG A 68 3.44 -2.52 -11.35
CA ARG A 68 4.39 -1.81 -12.19
C ARG A 68 5.33 -0.95 -11.36
N ASN A 69 4.80 -0.21 -10.40
CA ASN A 69 5.62 0.62 -9.51
C ASN A 69 6.56 -0.24 -8.67
N TRP A 70 6.10 -1.39 -8.23
CA TRP A 70 6.94 -2.32 -7.49
C TRP A 70 8.16 -2.73 -8.32
N ASP A 71 7.94 -3.08 -9.59
CA ASP A 71 9.03 -3.46 -10.47
C ASP A 71 10.01 -2.31 -10.71
N LEU A 72 9.51 -1.08 -10.80
CA LEU A 72 10.36 0.10 -10.99
C LEU A 72 11.18 0.43 -9.74
N CYS A 73 10.69 0.06 -8.55
CA CYS A 73 11.39 0.33 -7.29
C CYS A 73 12.44 -0.72 -6.92
N ARG A 74 12.52 -1.79 -7.67
CA ARG A 74 13.46 -2.89 -7.39
C ARG A 74 14.84 -2.66 -7.97
#